data_51eedfce55393f33b45ca2f924833409
#
_entry.id   51eedfce55393f33b45ca2f924833409
#
_cell.length_a   1.000
_cell.length_b   1.000
_cell.length_c   1.000
_cell.angle_alpha   90.00
_cell.angle_beta   90.00
_cell.angle_gamma   90.00
#
_symmetry.space_group_name_H-M   'P 1'
#
loop_
_entity.id
_entity.type
_entity.pdbx_description
1 polymer ?
#
loop_
_entity_poly.entity_id
_entity_poly.type
_entity_poly.pdbx_seq_one_letter_code
_entity_poly.pdbx_strand_id
1 'polypeptide(L)'
;MSRALPLVWLLSTGGTIAGKGASPTDLTQYQGATLLGSELLAAVPEIAQHAEVRFEQMVNVASPDMTPAVWKTLAQRINAIFAEDAAVAGVVVTHGTSTLEETAYFLHLTVRHDRPVVLVGSQRPATAISADGPLNLLNAVRTAATPE
;
A
#
# COMPACT_ATOMS: atom_id res chain seq x y z
N MET A 1 -9.07 -30.07 0.13
CA MET A 1 -9.03 -29.12 1.27
C MET A 1 -8.62 -27.76 0.70
N SER A 2 -9.49 -26.75 0.76
CA SER A 2 -9.13 -25.37 0.36
C SER A 2 -8.09 -24.87 1.36
N ARG A 3 -6.90 -24.52 0.86
CA ARG A 3 -5.86 -23.90 1.69
C ARG A 3 -6.38 -22.51 2.10
N ALA A 4 -6.34 -22.20 3.39
CA ALA A 4 -6.67 -20.87 3.87
C ALA A 4 -5.79 -19.83 3.16
N LEU A 5 -6.38 -18.73 2.74
CA LEU A 5 -5.63 -17.63 2.10
C LEU A 5 -4.69 -16.98 3.12
N PRO A 6 -3.51 -16.55 2.69
CA PRO A 6 -2.60 -15.79 3.55
C PRO A 6 -3.22 -14.46 3.97
N LEU A 7 -2.97 -14.05 5.21
CA LEU A 7 -3.42 -12.77 5.75
C LEU A 7 -2.38 -11.68 5.42
N VAL A 8 -2.82 -10.63 4.74
CA VAL A 8 -1.98 -9.46 4.41
C VAL A 8 -2.61 -8.20 5.00
N TRP A 9 -1.80 -7.31 5.57
CA TRP A 9 -2.24 -5.97 5.93
C TRP A 9 -1.93 -4.97 4.82
N LEU A 10 -2.92 -4.12 4.50
CA LEU A 10 -2.75 -2.95 3.64
C LEU A 10 -2.77 -1.69 4.50
N LEU A 11 -1.64 -0.99 4.57
CA LEU A 11 -1.49 0.30 5.22
C LEU A 11 -1.45 1.39 4.15
N SER A 12 -2.42 2.31 4.15
CA SER A 12 -2.47 3.35 3.13
C SER A 12 -1.90 4.67 3.64
N THR A 13 -1.01 5.29 2.85
CA THR A 13 -0.44 6.61 3.16
C THR A 13 -0.83 7.70 2.16
N GLY A 14 -1.53 7.35 1.08
CA GLY A 14 -1.95 8.30 0.04
C GLY A 14 -1.12 8.19 -1.24
N GLY A 15 -0.65 9.31 -1.78
CA GLY A 15 0.13 9.38 -3.02
C GLY A 15 -0.71 9.38 -4.30
N THR A 16 -0.04 9.23 -5.45
CA THR A 16 -0.66 9.21 -6.80
C THR A 16 -1.59 8.01 -6.98
N ILE A 17 -1.26 6.87 -6.40
CA ILE A 17 -2.10 5.66 -6.45
C ILE A 17 -3.50 5.90 -5.88
N ALA A 18 -3.63 6.85 -4.95
CA ALA A 18 -4.87 7.34 -4.38
C ALA A 18 -5.29 8.70 -4.98
N GLY A 19 -4.74 9.07 -6.12
CA GLY A 19 -5.00 10.34 -6.78
C GLY A 19 -6.24 10.32 -7.66
N LYS A 20 -6.87 11.50 -7.79
CA LYS A 20 -8.06 11.71 -8.61
C LYS A 20 -7.87 12.89 -9.55
N GLY A 21 -7.97 12.65 -10.85
CA GLY A 21 -8.03 13.68 -11.88
C GLY A 21 -9.46 14.13 -12.17
N ALA A 22 -9.61 15.26 -12.83
CA ALA A 22 -10.91 15.81 -13.22
C ALA A 22 -11.60 14.98 -14.31
N SER A 23 -10.83 14.26 -15.13
CA SER A 23 -11.33 13.36 -16.17
C SER A 23 -10.43 12.13 -16.32
N PRO A 24 -10.90 11.04 -16.96
CA PRO A 24 -10.07 9.85 -17.21
C PRO A 24 -8.85 10.09 -18.10
N THR A 25 -8.84 11.15 -18.87
CA THR A 25 -7.73 11.55 -19.74
C THR A 25 -6.77 12.55 -19.11
N ASP A 26 -7.08 13.02 -17.89
CA ASP A 26 -6.21 13.90 -17.12
C ASP A 26 -5.16 13.08 -16.38
N LEU A 27 -3.95 13.05 -16.94
CA LEU A 27 -2.84 12.23 -16.43
C LEU A 27 -1.84 13.04 -15.59
N THR A 28 -1.90 14.37 -15.64
CA THR A 28 -0.89 15.26 -15.08
C THR A 28 -1.44 16.27 -14.08
N GLN A 29 -2.68 16.71 -14.24
CA GLN A 29 -3.36 17.65 -13.35
C GLN A 29 -4.35 16.91 -12.45
N TYR A 30 -3.85 16.20 -11.47
CA TYR A 30 -4.66 15.46 -10.52
C TYR A 30 -4.30 15.83 -9.08
N GLN A 31 -5.23 15.62 -8.17
CA GLN A 31 -5.01 15.73 -6.74
C GLN A 31 -4.61 14.36 -6.19
N GLY A 32 -3.39 14.25 -5.69
CA GLY A 32 -2.93 13.06 -4.97
C GLY A 32 -3.65 12.88 -3.65
N ALA A 33 -3.59 11.69 -3.07
CA ALA A 33 -4.12 11.41 -1.75
C ALA A 33 -5.61 11.79 -1.57
N THR A 34 -6.43 11.53 -2.58
CA THR A 34 -7.87 11.85 -2.57
C THR A 34 -8.73 10.66 -2.16
N LEU A 35 -8.38 9.46 -2.67
CA LEU A 35 -9.09 8.23 -2.35
C LEU A 35 -8.54 7.60 -1.07
N LEU A 36 -9.40 6.91 -0.36
CA LEU A 36 -9.00 6.07 0.78
C LEU A 36 -8.50 4.71 0.28
N GLY A 37 -7.63 4.06 1.05
CA GLY A 37 -7.14 2.73 0.70
C GLY A 37 -8.23 1.66 0.62
N SER A 38 -9.35 1.85 1.32
CA SER A 38 -10.55 0.99 1.18
C SER A 38 -11.17 1.08 -0.22
N GLU A 39 -11.15 2.26 -0.84
CA GLU A 39 -11.62 2.47 -2.21
C GLU A 39 -10.66 1.82 -3.22
N LEU A 40 -9.35 1.87 -2.95
CA LEU A 40 -8.34 1.19 -3.76
C LEU A 40 -8.53 -0.33 -3.72
N LEU A 41 -8.80 -0.91 -2.55
CA LEU A 41 -9.11 -2.34 -2.42
C LEU A 41 -10.39 -2.71 -3.14
N ALA A 42 -11.44 -1.92 -2.99
CA ALA A 42 -12.72 -2.18 -3.66
C ALA A 42 -12.61 -2.13 -5.19
N ALA A 43 -11.65 -1.38 -5.73
CA ALA A 43 -11.39 -1.29 -7.16
C ALA A 43 -10.65 -2.52 -7.73
N VAL A 44 -10.14 -3.43 -6.88
CA VAL A 44 -9.36 -4.62 -7.29
C VAL A 44 -9.88 -5.87 -6.59
N PRO A 45 -11.11 -6.33 -6.90
CA PRO A 45 -11.72 -7.49 -6.24
C PRO A 45 -10.94 -8.80 -6.45
N GLU A 46 -10.07 -8.88 -7.47
CA GLU A 46 -9.18 -10.01 -7.74
C GLU A 46 -8.21 -10.30 -6.59
N ILE A 47 -7.91 -9.32 -5.75
CA ILE A 47 -7.07 -9.47 -4.56
C ILE A 47 -7.62 -10.59 -3.64
N ALA A 48 -8.94 -10.71 -3.51
CA ALA A 48 -9.58 -11.73 -2.70
C ALA A 48 -9.33 -13.18 -3.14
N GLN A 49 -8.77 -13.39 -4.33
CA GLN A 49 -8.34 -14.71 -4.81
C GLN A 49 -6.94 -15.09 -4.29
N HIS A 50 -6.18 -14.13 -3.78
CA HIS A 50 -4.76 -14.31 -3.40
C HIS A 50 -4.50 -14.15 -1.91
N ALA A 51 -5.26 -13.30 -1.22
CA ALA A 51 -5.09 -13.02 0.19
C ALA A 51 -6.39 -12.58 0.87
N GLU A 52 -6.49 -12.84 2.17
CA GLU A 52 -7.37 -12.08 3.06
C GLU A 52 -6.66 -10.77 3.38
N VAL A 53 -7.31 -9.62 3.15
CA VAL A 53 -6.68 -8.32 3.38
C VAL A 53 -7.38 -7.57 4.51
N ARG A 54 -6.61 -7.22 5.55
CA ARG A 54 -7.00 -6.22 6.56
C ARG A 54 -6.44 -4.86 6.15
N PHE A 55 -7.20 -3.82 6.39
CA PHE A 55 -6.89 -2.46 5.94
C PHE A 55 -6.82 -1.47 7.11
N GLU A 56 -5.87 -0.53 7.01
CA GLU A 56 -5.77 0.62 7.90
C GLU A 56 -5.29 1.86 7.12
N GLN A 57 -5.96 3.01 7.34
CA GLN A 57 -5.51 4.28 6.80
C GLN A 57 -4.55 4.92 7.80
N MET A 58 -3.27 4.99 7.46
CA MET A 58 -2.24 5.58 8.32
C MET A 58 -2.26 7.12 8.24
N VAL A 59 -2.16 7.63 7.03
CA VAL A 59 -2.30 9.04 6.66
C VAL A 59 -2.85 9.10 5.25
N ASN A 60 -3.18 10.31 4.77
CA ASN A 60 -3.56 10.51 3.37
C ASN A 60 -2.90 11.78 2.86
N VAL A 61 -1.63 11.65 2.42
CA VAL A 61 -0.77 12.77 2.03
C VAL A 61 -0.10 12.52 0.68
N ALA A 62 0.32 13.59 0.02
CA ALA A 62 1.26 13.48 -1.08
C ALA A 62 2.64 13.07 -0.53
N SER A 63 3.42 12.29 -1.29
CA SER A 63 4.69 11.78 -0.75
C SER A 63 5.74 12.84 -0.37
N PRO A 64 5.80 14.04 -0.99
CA PRO A 64 6.66 15.11 -0.48
C PRO A 64 6.31 15.61 0.93
N ASP A 65 5.07 15.34 1.39
CA ASP A 65 4.60 15.73 2.73
C ASP A 65 4.82 14.65 3.80
N MET A 66 5.48 13.55 3.44
CA MET A 66 5.89 12.53 4.42
C MET A 66 6.94 13.11 5.38
N THR A 67 6.72 12.87 6.66
CA THR A 67 7.60 13.37 7.73
C THR A 67 8.24 12.22 8.51
N PRO A 68 9.35 12.46 9.22
CA PRO A 68 9.95 11.47 10.12
C PRO A 68 8.97 10.94 11.18
N ALA A 69 8.02 11.76 11.63
CA ALA A 69 6.97 11.34 12.56
C ALA A 69 6.04 10.30 11.94
N VAL A 70 5.64 10.49 10.68
CA VAL A 70 4.82 9.51 9.94
C VAL A 70 5.59 8.23 9.72
N TRP A 71 6.85 8.30 9.30
CA TRP A 71 7.71 7.11 9.15
C TRP A 71 7.84 6.31 10.45
N LYS A 72 8.07 7.02 11.57
CA LYS A 72 8.15 6.36 12.89
C LYS A 72 6.84 5.66 13.24
N THR A 73 5.70 6.32 13.07
CA THR A 73 4.38 5.74 13.34
C THR A 73 4.13 4.52 12.46
N LEU A 74 4.46 4.60 11.17
CA LEU A 74 4.33 3.50 10.22
C LEU A 74 5.18 2.29 10.63
N ALA A 75 6.46 2.50 10.96
CA ALA A 75 7.35 1.44 11.41
C ALA A 75 6.87 0.79 12.72
N GLN A 76 6.40 1.60 13.68
CA GLN A 76 5.82 1.10 14.93
C GLN A 76 4.59 0.24 14.68
N ARG A 77 3.70 0.69 13.77
CA ARG A 77 2.49 -0.07 13.44
C ARG A 77 2.80 -1.39 12.76
N ILE A 78 3.73 -1.41 11.80
CA ILE A 78 4.18 -2.64 11.13
C ILE A 78 4.77 -3.63 12.15
N ASN A 79 5.65 -3.17 13.01
CA ASN A 79 6.22 -4.01 14.05
C ASN A 79 5.16 -4.57 15.02
N ALA A 80 4.16 -3.76 15.39
CA ALA A 80 3.04 -4.20 16.23
C ALA A 80 2.18 -5.28 15.52
N ILE A 81 1.81 -5.06 14.25
CA ILE A 81 1.05 -6.04 13.44
C ILE A 81 1.76 -7.40 13.44
N PHE A 82 3.05 -7.40 13.19
CA PHE A 82 3.82 -8.63 13.13
C PHE A 82 4.03 -9.30 14.50
N ALA A 83 4.10 -8.52 15.58
CA ALA A 83 4.23 -9.04 16.92
C ALA A 83 2.91 -9.59 17.48
N GLU A 84 1.77 -8.96 17.13
CA GLU A 84 0.45 -9.31 17.63
C GLU A 84 -0.16 -10.55 16.95
N ASP A 85 0.17 -10.78 15.65
CA ASP A 85 -0.44 -11.85 14.86
C ASP A 85 0.60 -12.58 14.00
N ALA A 86 0.94 -13.80 14.44
CA ALA A 86 1.86 -14.67 13.71
C ALA A 86 1.30 -15.17 12.37
N ALA A 87 -0.01 -15.10 12.15
CA ALA A 87 -0.65 -15.53 10.89
C ALA A 87 -0.52 -14.50 9.76
N VAL A 88 -0.10 -13.26 10.06
CA VAL A 88 0.14 -12.24 9.04
C VAL A 88 1.31 -12.66 8.15
N ALA A 89 1.06 -12.84 6.87
CA ALA A 89 2.07 -13.22 5.87
C ALA A 89 2.97 -12.03 5.51
N GLY A 90 2.39 -10.83 5.37
CA GLY A 90 3.13 -9.63 5.03
C GLY A 90 2.30 -8.36 5.14
N VAL A 91 2.95 -7.23 4.89
CA VAL A 91 2.34 -5.89 4.88
C VAL A 91 2.57 -5.23 3.53
N VAL A 92 1.53 -4.62 2.98
CA VAL A 92 1.61 -3.73 1.82
C VAL A 92 1.41 -2.29 2.28
N VAL A 93 2.24 -1.38 1.79
CA VAL A 93 2.12 0.06 2.06
C VAL A 93 1.88 0.78 0.74
N THR A 94 0.70 1.39 0.54
CA THR A 94 0.49 2.27 -0.61
C THR A 94 1.14 3.63 -0.33
N HIS A 95 1.87 4.16 -1.32
CA HIS A 95 2.71 5.33 -1.15
C HIS A 95 2.80 6.15 -2.44
N GLY A 96 3.12 7.42 -2.33
CA GLY A 96 3.47 8.23 -3.49
C GLY A 96 4.93 8.01 -3.93
N THR A 97 5.19 8.19 -5.23
CA THR A 97 6.46 7.78 -5.83
C THR A 97 7.64 8.71 -5.55
N SER A 98 7.39 9.97 -5.13
CA SER A 98 8.47 10.97 -4.96
C SER A 98 9.42 10.67 -3.79
N THR A 99 8.94 9.99 -2.74
CA THR A 99 9.73 9.64 -1.54
C THR A 99 9.52 8.17 -1.13
N LEU A 100 9.15 7.33 -2.08
CA LEU A 100 8.93 5.91 -1.83
C LEU A 100 10.21 5.21 -1.39
N GLU A 101 11.32 5.54 -2.03
CA GLU A 101 12.62 4.93 -1.75
C GLU A 101 13.14 5.27 -0.35
N GLU A 102 12.94 6.51 0.11
CA GLU A 102 13.34 6.93 1.45
C GLU A 102 12.50 6.22 2.52
N THR A 103 11.19 6.13 2.29
CA THR A 103 10.30 5.37 3.19
C THR A 103 10.68 3.89 3.20
N ALA A 104 10.96 3.29 2.05
CA ALA A 104 11.38 1.90 1.94
C ALA A 104 12.68 1.64 2.71
N TYR A 105 13.67 2.52 2.54
CA TYR A 105 14.95 2.39 3.25
C TYR A 105 14.80 2.58 4.76
N PHE A 106 13.98 3.55 5.18
CA PHE A 106 13.68 3.74 6.60
C PHE A 106 13.03 2.49 7.22
N LEU A 107 12.04 1.91 6.56
CA LEU A 107 11.37 0.70 7.02
C LEU A 107 12.33 -0.51 7.04
N HIS A 108 13.19 -0.64 6.04
CA HIS A 108 14.23 -1.67 6.00
C HIS A 108 15.13 -1.65 7.24
N LEU A 109 15.46 -0.45 7.75
CA LEU A 109 16.32 -0.28 8.91
C LEU A 109 15.58 -0.42 10.26
N THR A 110 14.25 -0.33 10.28
CA THR A 110 13.48 -0.17 11.52
C THR A 110 12.44 -1.25 11.79
N VAL A 111 12.02 -1.98 10.76
CA VAL A 111 11.17 -3.16 10.92
C VAL A 111 12.02 -4.33 11.42
N ARG A 112 11.52 -5.03 12.46
CA ARG A 112 12.28 -6.05 13.21
C ARG A 112 11.81 -7.47 12.91
N HIS A 113 11.27 -7.69 11.72
CA HIS A 113 10.74 -8.98 11.28
C HIS A 113 11.19 -9.26 9.86
N ASP A 114 11.37 -10.55 9.54
CA ASP A 114 11.81 -11.00 8.21
C ASP A 114 10.65 -11.09 7.21
N ARG A 115 9.39 -11.00 7.71
CA ARG A 115 8.20 -11.02 6.85
C ARG A 115 8.17 -9.81 5.90
N PRO A 116 7.69 -9.99 4.66
CA PRO A 116 7.76 -8.97 3.63
C PRO A 116 6.95 -7.71 3.98
N VAL A 117 7.57 -6.55 3.74
CA VAL A 117 6.92 -5.23 3.72
C VAL A 117 7.10 -4.67 2.31
N VAL A 118 6.01 -4.60 1.55
CA VAL A 118 6.01 -4.24 0.14
C VAL A 118 5.45 -2.83 -0.03
N LEU A 119 6.28 -1.89 -0.50
CA LEU A 119 5.81 -0.55 -0.85
C LEU A 119 5.34 -0.53 -2.30
N VAL A 120 4.23 0.14 -2.55
CA VAL A 120 3.63 0.24 -3.88
C VAL A 120 3.07 1.64 -4.14
N GLY A 121 3.36 2.14 -5.32
CA GLY A 121 2.82 3.40 -5.84
C GLY A 121 2.29 3.22 -7.26
N SER A 122 1.90 4.34 -7.88
CA SER A 122 1.56 4.39 -9.29
C SER A 122 2.07 5.68 -9.93
N GLN A 123 2.26 5.66 -11.24
CA GLN A 123 2.61 6.85 -12.01
C GLN A 123 1.37 7.63 -12.47
N ARG A 124 0.22 6.96 -12.56
CA ARG A 124 -1.04 7.56 -13.00
C ARG A 124 -2.07 7.56 -11.88
N PRO A 125 -2.93 8.59 -11.82
CA PRO A 125 -3.98 8.63 -10.81
C PRO A 125 -4.99 7.49 -10.99
N ALA A 126 -5.64 7.10 -9.90
CA ALA A 126 -6.59 5.99 -9.90
C ALA A 126 -7.74 6.14 -10.91
N THR A 127 -8.11 7.38 -11.24
CA THR A 127 -9.18 7.68 -12.21
C THR A 127 -8.73 7.70 -13.66
N ALA A 128 -7.43 7.57 -13.95
CA ALA A 128 -6.93 7.58 -15.33
C ALA A 128 -7.41 6.34 -16.09
N ILE A 129 -7.74 6.53 -17.39
CA ILE A 129 -8.15 5.43 -18.27
C ILE A 129 -7.08 4.34 -18.40
N SER A 130 -5.83 4.70 -18.17
CA SER A 130 -4.67 3.80 -18.20
C SER A 130 -3.97 3.71 -16.83
N ALA A 131 -4.76 3.75 -15.73
CA ALA A 131 -4.22 3.65 -14.37
C ALA A 131 -3.41 2.36 -14.18
N ASP A 132 -2.19 2.50 -13.67
CA ASP A 132 -1.30 1.38 -13.35
C ASP A 132 -1.47 0.89 -11.90
N GLY A 133 -2.07 1.71 -11.03
CA GLY A 133 -2.27 1.43 -9.62
C GLY A 133 -2.97 0.09 -9.32
N PRO A 134 -4.08 -0.26 -9.97
CA PRO A 134 -4.78 -1.52 -9.72
C PRO A 134 -3.91 -2.76 -9.89
N LEU A 135 -3.17 -2.88 -10.99
CA LEU A 135 -2.28 -4.01 -11.22
C LEU A 135 -1.07 -3.98 -10.26
N ASN A 136 -0.53 -2.80 -9.99
CA ASN A 136 0.57 -2.64 -9.04
C ASN A 136 0.16 -3.10 -7.64
N LEU A 137 -1.05 -2.73 -7.18
CA LEU A 137 -1.60 -3.13 -5.88
C LEU A 137 -1.82 -4.66 -5.82
N LEU A 138 -2.41 -5.25 -6.86
CA LEU A 138 -2.59 -6.71 -6.94
C LEU A 138 -1.25 -7.44 -6.82
N ASN A 139 -0.23 -6.99 -7.56
CA ASN A 139 1.10 -7.61 -7.52
C ASN A 139 1.79 -7.40 -6.17
N ALA A 140 1.62 -6.25 -5.53
CA ALA A 140 2.15 -6.00 -4.18
C ALA A 140 1.54 -6.97 -3.15
N VAL A 141 0.21 -7.18 -3.20
CA VAL A 141 -0.46 -8.14 -2.31
C VAL A 141 0.01 -9.56 -2.58
N ARG A 142 0.15 -9.96 -3.84
CA ARG A 142 0.67 -11.29 -4.21
C ARG A 142 2.10 -11.50 -3.68
N THR A 143 2.95 -10.49 -3.80
CA THR A 143 4.32 -10.53 -3.26
C THR A 143 4.31 -10.66 -1.73
N ALA A 144 3.51 -9.85 -1.04
CA ALA A 144 3.40 -9.90 0.42
C ALA A 144 2.77 -11.21 0.95
N ALA A 145 1.97 -11.88 0.13
CA ALA A 145 1.31 -13.15 0.43
C ALA A 145 2.17 -14.39 0.15
N THR A 146 3.30 -14.22 -0.55
CA THR A 146 4.17 -15.35 -0.93
C THR A 146 5.02 -15.77 0.27
N PRO A 147 4.95 -17.02 0.73
CA PRO A 147 5.86 -17.53 1.74
C PRO A 147 7.29 -17.58 1.15
N GLU A 148 8.29 -17.29 1.99
CA GLU A 148 9.70 -17.53 1.67
C GLU A 148 10.01 -19.01 1.44
#